data_a50ebe699bb085d4ae2c667828f3aacb
#
_entry.id   a50ebe699bb085d4ae2c667828f3aacb
#
_cell.length_a   1.000
_cell.length_b   1.000
_cell.length_c   1.000
_cell.angle_alpha   90.00
_cell.angle_beta   90.00
_cell.angle_gamma   90.00
#
_symmetry.space_group_name_H-M   'P 1'
#
loop_
_entity.id
_entity.type
_entity.pdbx_description
1 polymer ?
#
loop_
_entity_poly.entity_id
_entity_poly.type
_entity_poly.pdbx_seq_one_letter_code
_entity_poly.pdbx_strand_id
1 'polypeptide(L)'
;IAGKPFEVPEGVTLMKALWYTGQEVVRGAGCLAGFCGACATYYRTKDDPKVRTCLSCQTAVQDGMSFSMMPPFPARKAIYDITQLKDPKQDLFTLYPEAPLCRNCNACTEACPQKIDVREGVWKAVFGDFKAVSEMFMDCVMCGMCAPVCIADIAPNLVAVYASRVQGAYFTDKPPRLDQRIQDIQDGLYASEWDRVLKLSEDDLKKVCADLK
;
A
#
# COMPACT_ATOMS: atom_id res chain seq x y z
N ILE A 1 -1.15 -21.46 2.69
CA ILE A 1 -1.16 -20.05 2.28
C ILE A 1 -2.09 -19.94 1.07
N ALA A 2 -3.11 -19.09 1.14
CA ALA A 2 -4.07 -18.90 0.06
C ALA A 2 -4.59 -20.21 -0.58
N GLY A 3 -4.90 -21.20 0.24
CA GLY A 3 -5.40 -22.52 -0.19
C GLY A 3 -4.35 -23.52 -0.64
N LYS A 4 -3.07 -23.17 -0.68
CA LYS A 4 -1.96 -24.09 -1.00
C LYS A 4 -1.19 -24.46 0.25
N PRO A 5 -0.79 -25.75 0.43
CA PRO A 5 0.04 -26.17 1.55
C PRO A 5 1.51 -25.78 1.31
N PHE A 6 2.19 -25.42 2.40
CA PHE A 6 3.61 -25.11 2.43
C PHE A 6 4.21 -25.59 3.75
N GLU A 7 5.45 -25.99 3.73
CA GLU A 7 6.25 -26.27 4.92
C GLU A 7 7.15 -25.05 5.19
N VAL A 8 7.13 -24.59 6.43
CA VAL A 8 7.91 -23.42 6.86
C VAL A 8 8.52 -23.68 8.23
N PRO A 9 9.65 -23.05 8.58
CA PRO A 9 10.25 -23.20 9.90
C PRO A 9 9.30 -22.78 11.03
N GLU A 10 9.36 -23.50 12.15
CA GLU A 10 8.65 -23.13 13.38
C GLU A 10 9.13 -21.78 13.90
N GLY A 11 8.22 -21.02 14.51
CA GLY A 11 8.52 -19.74 15.13
C GLY A 11 8.62 -18.53 14.18
N VAL A 12 8.54 -18.76 12.86
CA VAL A 12 8.47 -17.62 11.94
C VAL A 12 7.10 -16.98 11.97
N THR A 13 7.04 -15.67 11.69
CA THR A 13 5.76 -14.95 11.53
C THR A 13 5.11 -15.28 10.19
N LEU A 14 3.79 -15.06 10.07
CA LEU A 14 3.06 -15.24 8.81
C LEU A 14 3.70 -14.46 7.66
N MET A 15 4.20 -13.25 7.93
CA MET A 15 4.90 -12.42 6.95
C MET A 15 6.21 -13.09 6.48
N LYS A 16 6.99 -13.61 7.43
CA LYS A 16 8.24 -14.33 7.09
C LYS A 16 7.94 -15.63 6.37
N ALA A 17 6.86 -16.34 6.70
CA ALA A 17 6.42 -17.53 5.99
C ALA A 17 6.08 -17.22 4.52
N LEU A 18 5.46 -16.08 4.22
CA LEU A 18 5.22 -15.63 2.83
C LEU A 18 6.55 -15.49 2.07
N TRP A 19 7.52 -14.78 2.63
CA TRP A 19 8.83 -14.60 1.98
C TRP A 19 9.60 -15.92 1.87
N TYR A 20 9.58 -16.75 2.91
CA TYR A 20 10.24 -18.06 2.88
C TYR A 20 9.71 -18.96 1.76
N THR A 21 8.41 -18.88 1.46
CA THR A 21 7.75 -19.65 0.41
C THR A 21 7.81 -18.98 -0.98
N GLY A 22 8.61 -17.92 -1.13
CA GLY A 22 8.83 -17.22 -2.39
C GLY A 22 7.64 -16.35 -2.85
N GLN A 23 6.73 -16.01 -1.93
CA GLN A 23 5.64 -15.10 -2.28
C GLN A 23 6.16 -13.67 -2.36
N GLU A 24 5.88 -12.99 -3.47
CA GLU A 24 6.15 -11.55 -3.59
C GLU A 24 5.07 -10.75 -2.84
N VAL A 25 5.48 -10.17 -1.71
CA VAL A 25 4.61 -9.28 -0.94
C VAL A 25 4.77 -7.84 -1.45
N VAL A 26 4.09 -7.53 -2.55
CA VAL A 26 4.11 -6.20 -3.18
C VAL A 26 3.30 -5.18 -2.37
N ARG A 27 2.35 -5.65 -1.55
CA ARG A 27 1.49 -4.85 -0.66
C ARG A 27 1.35 -5.54 0.67
N GLY A 28 0.98 -4.78 1.70
CA GLY A 28 0.79 -5.35 3.02
C GLY A 28 2.08 -5.51 3.81
N ALA A 29 3.19 -4.94 3.36
CA ALA A 29 4.43 -4.81 4.13
C ALA A 29 4.71 -3.33 4.37
N GLY A 30 4.58 -2.91 5.62
CA GLY A 30 4.86 -1.55 6.06
C GLY A 30 5.93 -1.53 7.15
N CYS A 31 5.54 -1.21 8.39
CA CYS A 31 6.50 -1.08 9.52
C CYS A 31 7.11 -2.39 10.00
N LEU A 32 6.49 -3.53 9.74
CA LEU A 32 6.84 -4.88 10.22
C LEU A 32 6.92 -5.00 11.77
N ALA A 33 6.45 -4.00 12.48
CA ALA A 33 6.54 -3.85 13.94
C ALA A 33 5.15 -3.84 14.62
N GLY A 34 4.09 -4.23 13.91
CA GLY A 34 2.74 -4.30 14.47
C GLY A 34 2.02 -2.96 14.60
N PHE A 35 2.56 -1.89 14.05
CA PHE A 35 2.02 -0.54 14.25
C PHE A 35 1.09 -0.05 13.13
N CYS A 36 1.48 -0.21 11.86
CA CYS A 36 0.79 0.46 10.75
C CYS A 36 -0.49 -0.25 10.26
N GLY A 37 -0.69 -1.52 10.59
CA GLY A 37 -1.84 -2.32 10.14
C GLY A 37 -1.76 -2.80 8.69
N ALA A 38 -0.75 -2.42 7.90
CA ALA A 38 -0.63 -2.76 6.49
C ALA A 38 -0.61 -4.28 6.23
N CYS A 39 -0.08 -5.06 7.16
CA CYS A 39 0.05 -6.51 7.08
C CYS A 39 -1.16 -7.28 7.64
N ALA A 40 -2.33 -6.66 7.69
CA ALA A 40 -3.55 -7.32 8.12
C ALA A 40 -3.82 -8.58 7.29
N THR A 41 -4.21 -9.65 7.96
CA THR A 41 -4.30 -10.99 7.38
C THR A 41 -5.51 -11.71 7.94
N TYR A 42 -6.21 -12.46 7.10
CA TYR A 42 -7.23 -13.42 7.55
C TYR A 42 -6.57 -14.77 7.83
N TYR A 43 -6.92 -15.38 8.94
CA TYR A 43 -6.46 -16.71 9.28
C TYR A 43 -7.50 -17.55 9.99
N ARG A 44 -7.28 -18.84 10.00
CA ARG A 44 -7.94 -19.83 10.84
C ARG A 44 -6.91 -20.88 11.27
N THR A 45 -7.12 -21.49 12.41
CA THR A 45 -6.31 -22.61 12.88
C THR A 45 -6.99 -23.94 12.56
N LYS A 46 -6.28 -25.04 12.72
CA LYS A 46 -6.81 -26.39 12.52
C LYS A 46 -7.98 -26.68 13.47
N ASP A 47 -7.89 -26.20 14.72
CA ASP A 47 -8.83 -26.49 15.79
C ASP A 47 -9.97 -25.46 15.89
N ASP A 48 -9.84 -24.30 15.26
CA ASP A 48 -10.86 -23.26 15.22
C ASP A 48 -11.11 -22.80 13.77
N PRO A 49 -12.24 -23.22 13.17
CA PRO A 49 -12.58 -22.87 11.79
C PRO A 49 -13.01 -21.42 11.61
N LYS A 50 -13.21 -20.66 12.70
CA LYS A 50 -13.60 -19.24 12.60
C LYS A 50 -12.49 -18.44 11.93
N VAL A 51 -12.89 -17.64 10.96
CA VAL A 51 -11.97 -16.68 10.31
C VAL A 51 -11.73 -15.53 11.26
N ARG A 52 -10.47 -15.28 11.56
CA ARG A 52 -9.99 -14.20 12.42
C ARG A 52 -9.06 -13.29 11.64
N THR A 53 -8.83 -12.10 12.17
CA THR A 53 -7.86 -11.15 11.63
C THR A 53 -6.67 -11.03 12.57
N CYS A 54 -5.49 -10.83 11.99
CA CYS A 54 -4.27 -10.55 12.74
C CYS A 54 -3.32 -9.67 11.93
N LEU A 55 -2.23 -9.27 12.56
CA LEU A 55 -1.10 -8.64 11.86
C LEU A 55 -0.06 -9.70 11.54
N SER A 56 0.13 -10.01 10.26
CA SER A 56 1.02 -11.09 9.82
C SER A 56 2.48 -10.90 10.22
N CYS A 57 2.92 -9.66 10.46
CA CYS A 57 4.26 -9.37 10.95
C CYS A 57 4.48 -9.70 12.44
N GLN A 58 3.40 -9.94 13.20
CA GLN A 58 3.45 -10.22 14.65
C GLN A 58 2.95 -11.62 15.00
N THR A 59 2.22 -12.28 14.11
CA THR A 59 1.59 -13.56 14.38
C THR A 59 2.48 -14.69 13.90
N ALA A 60 2.89 -15.58 14.81
CA ALA A 60 3.65 -16.77 14.48
C ALA A 60 2.79 -17.81 13.75
N VAL A 61 3.41 -18.56 12.84
CA VAL A 61 2.77 -19.73 12.20
C VAL A 61 2.49 -20.84 13.20
N GLN A 62 1.41 -21.58 12.95
CA GLN A 62 1.05 -22.78 13.70
C GLN A 62 0.76 -23.91 12.71
N ASP A 63 1.00 -25.14 13.13
CA ASP A 63 0.71 -26.31 12.29
C ASP A 63 -0.77 -26.34 11.89
N GLY A 64 -1.02 -26.64 10.61
CA GLY A 64 -2.36 -26.67 10.04
C GLY A 64 -3.07 -25.31 9.97
N MET A 65 -2.37 -24.20 10.26
CA MET A 65 -2.90 -22.86 10.10
C MET A 65 -3.12 -22.51 8.63
N SER A 66 -4.27 -21.93 8.33
CA SER A 66 -4.59 -21.43 6.98
C SER A 66 -4.73 -19.92 7.03
N PHE A 67 -4.07 -19.20 6.11
CA PHE A 67 -4.14 -17.74 6.08
C PHE A 67 -4.05 -17.15 4.65
N SER A 68 -4.53 -15.92 4.52
CA SER A 68 -4.50 -15.15 3.29
C SER A 68 -4.39 -13.66 3.59
N MET A 69 -3.54 -12.95 2.85
CA MET A 69 -3.42 -11.49 2.98
C MET A 69 -4.72 -10.78 2.60
N MET A 70 -4.97 -9.65 3.23
CA MET A 70 -6.08 -8.77 2.86
C MET A 70 -5.69 -7.82 1.71
N PRO A 71 -6.62 -7.50 0.84
CA PRO A 71 -7.90 -8.16 0.66
C PRO A 71 -7.72 -9.59 0.10
N PRO A 72 -8.53 -10.57 0.52
CA PRO A 72 -8.41 -11.95 0.04
C PRO A 72 -8.86 -12.11 -1.41
N PHE A 73 -9.59 -11.14 -1.94
CA PHE A 73 -10.05 -11.11 -3.30
C PHE A 73 -9.19 -10.15 -4.14
N PRO A 74 -8.97 -10.45 -5.43
CA PRO A 74 -8.37 -9.50 -6.33
C PRO A 74 -9.28 -8.26 -6.38
N ALA A 75 -8.86 -7.17 -5.72
CA ALA A 75 -9.52 -5.89 -5.88
C ALA A 75 -9.48 -5.53 -7.37
N ARG A 76 -10.62 -5.13 -7.93
CA ARG A 76 -10.66 -4.61 -9.30
C ARG A 76 -9.74 -3.41 -9.36
N LYS A 77 -8.61 -3.59 -10.03
CA LYS A 77 -7.64 -2.54 -10.22
C LYS A 77 -7.77 -2.05 -11.65
N ALA A 78 -8.24 -0.82 -11.82
CA ALA A 78 -8.21 -0.18 -13.11
C ALA A 78 -6.77 -0.04 -13.61
N ILE A 79 -6.56 -0.33 -14.89
CA ILE A 79 -5.29 -0.13 -15.60
C ILE A 79 -5.47 1.11 -16.46
N TYR A 80 -4.67 2.12 -16.22
CA TYR A 80 -4.71 3.39 -16.95
C TYR A 80 -3.32 4.01 -17.01
N ASP A 81 -3.10 4.80 -18.05
CA ASP A 81 -1.96 5.69 -18.15
C ASP A 81 -2.38 7.08 -17.70
N ILE A 82 -1.74 7.57 -16.63
CA ILE A 82 -2.06 8.87 -16.05
C ILE A 82 -1.87 10.03 -17.04
N THR A 83 -0.96 9.88 -18.01
CA THR A 83 -0.66 10.93 -18.99
C THR A 83 -1.69 11.01 -20.12
N GLN A 84 -2.54 10.01 -20.25
CA GLN A 84 -3.54 9.90 -21.33
C GLN A 84 -4.97 10.21 -20.88
N LEU A 85 -5.17 10.61 -19.63
CA LEU A 85 -6.49 11.00 -19.16
C LEU A 85 -6.92 12.31 -19.83
N LYS A 86 -8.17 12.33 -20.32
CA LYS A 86 -8.74 13.49 -21.03
C LYS A 86 -9.47 14.43 -20.07
N ASP A 87 -10.28 13.86 -19.21
CA ASP A 87 -11.00 14.56 -18.14
C ASP A 87 -10.89 13.72 -16.87
N PRO A 88 -9.91 14.01 -16.02
CA PRO A 88 -9.68 13.20 -14.82
C PRO A 88 -10.88 13.04 -13.90
N LYS A 89 -11.84 13.97 -13.91
CA LYS A 89 -13.07 13.85 -13.11
C LYS A 89 -14.04 12.84 -13.72
N GLN A 90 -14.21 12.87 -15.03
CA GLN A 90 -15.08 11.94 -15.75
C GLN A 90 -14.42 10.56 -15.88
N ASP A 91 -13.11 10.52 -16.06
CA ASP A 91 -12.33 9.28 -16.15
C ASP A 91 -12.42 8.46 -14.85
N LEU A 92 -12.61 9.11 -13.69
CA LEU A 92 -12.88 8.41 -12.42
C LEU A 92 -14.09 7.47 -12.57
N PHE A 93 -15.19 7.93 -13.17
CA PHE A 93 -16.42 7.13 -13.30
C PHE A 93 -16.29 6.02 -14.33
N THR A 94 -15.37 6.17 -15.29
CA THR A 94 -15.06 5.10 -16.25
C THR A 94 -14.18 4.02 -15.62
N LEU A 95 -13.20 4.43 -14.82
CA LEU A 95 -12.22 3.55 -14.20
C LEU A 95 -12.74 2.88 -12.91
N TYR A 96 -13.59 3.58 -12.18
CA TYR A 96 -14.19 3.16 -10.90
C TYR A 96 -15.69 3.49 -10.88
N PRO A 97 -16.50 2.83 -11.73
CA PRO A 97 -17.94 3.13 -11.88
C PRO A 97 -18.74 2.88 -10.60
N GLU A 98 -18.17 2.09 -9.67
CA GLU A 98 -18.76 1.83 -8.36
C GLU A 98 -18.56 2.98 -7.35
N ALA A 99 -17.61 3.90 -7.56
CA ALA A 99 -17.31 4.97 -6.61
C ALA A 99 -18.54 5.84 -6.25
N PRO A 100 -19.39 6.28 -7.19
CA PRO A 100 -20.59 7.06 -6.89
C PRO A 100 -21.71 6.25 -6.21
N LEU A 101 -21.59 4.92 -6.13
CA LEU A 101 -22.58 4.05 -5.49
C LEU A 101 -22.39 3.94 -3.97
N CYS A 102 -21.52 4.75 -3.40
CA CYS A 102 -21.25 4.77 -1.96
C CYS A 102 -22.54 4.91 -1.14
N ARG A 103 -22.77 3.98 -0.22
CA ARG A 103 -23.96 3.95 0.65
C ARG A 103 -23.80 4.76 1.93
N ASN A 104 -22.69 5.46 2.08
CA ASN A 104 -22.42 6.31 3.27
C ASN A 104 -22.49 5.55 4.61
N CYS A 105 -22.22 4.23 4.61
CA CYS A 105 -22.37 3.34 5.76
C CYS A 105 -21.24 3.42 6.79
N ASN A 106 -20.15 4.11 6.48
CA ASN A 106 -18.97 4.31 7.33
C ASN A 106 -18.10 3.07 7.61
N ALA A 107 -18.45 1.88 7.12
CA ALA A 107 -17.70 0.66 7.41
C ALA A 107 -16.22 0.74 7.00
N CYS A 108 -15.91 1.40 5.89
CA CYS A 108 -14.53 1.58 5.42
C CYS A 108 -13.70 2.51 6.33
N THR A 109 -14.30 3.53 6.94
CA THR A 109 -13.66 4.43 7.92
C THR A 109 -13.36 3.67 9.21
N GLU A 110 -14.34 2.91 9.72
CA GLU A 110 -14.17 2.10 10.93
C GLU A 110 -13.10 0.99 10.75
N ALA A 111 -12.98 0.43 9.54
CA ALA A 111 -11.97 -0.57 9.23
C ALA A 111 -10.57 0.01 9.01
N CYS A 112 -10.41 1.32 8.94
CA CYS A 112 -9.13 1.95 8.62
C CYS A 112 -8.16 1.92 9.81
N PRO A 113 -7.00 1.24 9.74
CA PRO A 113 -6.04 1.20 10.83
C PRO A 113 -5.35 2.55 11.07
N GLN A 114 -5.33 3.42 10.06
CA GLN A 114 -4.77 4.77 10.13
C GLN A 114 -5.81 5.84 10.52
N LYS A 115 -7.05 5.41 10.83
CA LYS A 115 -8.15 6.29 11.23
C LYS A 115 -8.48 7.41 10.24
N ILE A 116 -8.24 7.16 8.96
CA ILE A 116 -8.63 8.07 7.87
C ILE A 116 -10.15 8.03 7.72
N ASP A 117 -10.81 9.17 7.52
CA ASP A 117 -12.21 9.18 7.11
C ASP A 117 -12.33 8.78 5.63
N VAL A 118 -12.27 7.45 5.42
CA VAL A 118 -12.26 6.85 4.09
C VAL A 118 -13.56 7.11 3.34
N ARG A 119 -14.70 7.10 4.04
CA ARG A 119 -16.01 7.39 3.48
C ARG A 119 -16.07 8.80 2.89
N GLU A 120 -15.61 9.79 3.65
CA GLU A 120 -15.55 11.18 3.22
C GLU A 120 -14.61 11.33 2.02
N GLY A 121 -13.47 10.64 2.05
CA GLY A 121 -12.53 10.65 0.93
C GLY A 121 -13.10 10.10 -0.36
N VAL A 122 -13.93 9.04 -0.33
CA VAL A 122 -14.63 8.53 -1.51
C VAL A 122 -15.55 9.61 -2.09
N TRP A 123 -16.34 10.29 -1.27
CA TRP A 123 -17.22 11.35 -1.74
C TRP A 123 -16.46 12.55 -2.29
N LYS A 124 -15.37 12.96 -1.65
CA LYS A 124 -14.50 14.03 -2.19
C LYS A 124 -13.94 13.66 -3.55
N ALA A 125 -13.52 12.41 -3.74
CA ALA A 125 -13.07 11.92 -5.05
C ALA A 125 -14.20 11.98 -6.10
N VAL A 126 -15.40 11.53 -5.75
CA VAL A 126 -16.60 11.58 -6.62
C VAL A 126 -16.93 13.01 -7.02
N PHE A 127 -16.81 13.98 -6.12
CA PHE A 127 -17.01 15.39 -6.42
C PHE A 127 -15.80 16.07 -7.09
N GLY A 128 -14.70 15.35 -7.29
CA GLY A 128 -13.50 15.85 -7.96
C GLY A 128 -12.62 16.76 -7.10
N ASP A 129 -12.79 16.72 -5.77
CA ASP A 129 -11.88 17.38 -4.83
C ASP A 129 -10.65 16.51 -4.56
N PHE A 130 -9.83 16.32 -5.60
CA PHE A 130 -8.67 15.44 -5.55
C PHE A 130 -7.59 15.96 -4.62
N LYS A 131 -7.52 17.28 -4.42
CA LYS A 131 -6.59 17.88 -3.47
C LYS A 131 -6.89 17.42 -2.05
N ALA A 132 -8.13 17.56 -1.60
CA ALA A 132 -8.51 17.14 -0.26
C ALA A 132 -8.33 15.62 -0.06
N VAL A 133 -8.63 14.80 -1.09
CA VAL A 133 -8.37 13.35 -1.02
C VAL A 133 -6.88 13.07 -0.86
N SER A 134 -6.03 13.74 -1.64
CA SER A 134 -4.57 13.57 -1.56
C SER A 134 -4.03 13.88 -0.16
N GLU A 135 -4.51 14.96 0.45
CA GLU A 135 -4.13 15.37 1.80
C GLU A 135 -4.65 14.38 2.85
N MET A 136 -5.92 13.98 2.78
CA MET A 136 -6.55 13.04 3.71
C MET A 136 -5.89 11.65 3.70
N PHE A 137 -5.45 11.18 2.53
CA PHE A 137 -4.87 9.85 2.36
C PHE A 137 -3.34 9.84 2.38
N MET A 138 -2.69 10.91 2.82
CA MET A 138 -1.24 10.96 2.93
C MET A 138 -0.70 9.82 3.81
N ASP A 139 -1.38 9.49 4.90
CA ASP A 139 -1.00 8.43 5.82
C ASP A 139 -1.52 7.03 5.40
N CYS A 140 -2.11 6.91 4.21
CA CYS A 140 -2.66 5.65 3.75
C CYS A 140 -1.56 4.63 3.43
N VAL A 141 -1.49 3.56 4.19
CA VAL A 141 -0.52 2.45 4.01
C VAL A 141 -0.95 1.40 2.99
N MET A 142 -2.02 1.66 2.23
CA MET A 142 -2.53 0.77 1.18
C MET A 142 -2.83 -0.66 1.64
N CYS A 143 -3.23 -0.85 2.88
CA CYS A 143 -3.57 -2.17 3.44
C CYS A 143 -4.77 -2.85 2.75
N GLY A 144 -5.68 -2.05 2.14
CA GLY A 144 -6.85 -2.55 1.43
C GLY A 144 -8.02 -2.99 2.33
N MET A 145 -7.96 -2.81 3.66
CA MET A 145 -9.01 -3.23 4.59
C MET A 145 -10.36 -2.56 4.34
N CYS A 146 -10.37 -1.39 3.75
CA CYS A 146 -11.59 -0.66 3.40
C CYS A 146 -12.37 -1.30 2.23
N ALA A 147 -11.72 -2.11 1.38
CA ALA A 147 -12.38 -2.72 0.22
C ALA A 147 -13.32 -3.89 0.60
N PRO A 148 -12.90 -4.92 1.38
CA PRO A 148 -13.74 -6.08 1.69
C PRO A 148 -14.95 -5.75 2.59
N VAL A 149 -14.93 -4.62 3.28
CA VAL A 149 -16.06 -4.18 4.13
C VAL A 149 -17.06 -3.30 3.38
N CYS A 150 -16.77 -2.96 2.13
CA CYS A 150 -17.63 -2.10 1.35
C CYS A 150 -18.82 -2.87 0.76
N ILE A 151 -20.03 -2.53 1.17
CA ILE A 151 -21.28 -3.16 0.68
C ILE A 151 -21.63 -2.76 -0.76
N ALA A 152 -20.93 -1.80 -1.34
CA ALA A 152 -21.09 -1.34 -2.73
C ALA A 152 -19.90 -1.76 -3.62
N ASP A 153 -19.07 -2.72 -3.16
CA ASP A 153 -17.90 -3.25 -3.86
C ASP A 153 -16.88 -2.19 -4.33
N ILE A 154 -16.88 -1.03 -3.68
CA ILE A 154 -15.89 0.00 -3.94
C ILE A 154 -14.55 -0.46 -3.36
N ALA A 155 -13.45 -0.15 -4.05
CA ALA A 155 -12.10 -0.23 -3.51
C ALA A 155 -11.59 1.19 -3.14
N PRO A 156 -11.96 1.73 -1.96
CA PRO A 156 -11.72 3.13 -1.60
C PRO A 156 -10.25 3.52 -1.64
N ASN A 157 -9.35 2.61 -1.27
CA ASN A 157 -7.91 2.81 -1.34
C ASN A 157 -7.41 3.03 -2.78
N LEU A 158 -8.02 2.37 -3.77
CA LEU A 158 -7.66 2.54 -5.18
C LEU A 158 -8.23 3.84 -5.75
N VAL A 159 -9.45 4.21 -5.36
CA VAL A 159 -10.05 5.51 -5.67
C VAL A 159 -9.18 6.64 -5.12
N ALA A 160 -8.70 6.53 -3.88
CA ALA A 160 -7.81 7.50 -3.27
C ALA A 160 -6.46 7.60 -4.00
N VAL A 161 -5.86 6.47 -4.40
CA VAL A 161 -4.62 6.46 -5.19
C VAL A 161 -4.83 7.14 -6.54
N TYR A 162 -5.96 6.89 -7.21
CA TYR A 162 -6.29 7.59 -8.44
C TYR A 162 -6.33 9.11 -8.21
N ALA A 163 -7.11 9.55 -7.22
CA ALA A 163 -7.25 10.97 -6.88
C ALA A 163 -5.89 11.63 -6.58
N SER A 164 -5.05 10.98 -5.78
CA SER A 164 -3.71 11.50 -5.44
C SER A 164 -2.79 11.59 -6.65
N ARG A 165 -2.83 10.60 -7.55
CA ARG A 165 -2.05 10.62 -8.79
C ARG A 165 -2.51 11.73 -9.74
N VAL A 166 -3.82 11.90 -9.87
CA VAL A 166 -4.42 12.98 -10.69
C VAL A 166 -4.05 14.33 -10.11
N GLN A 167 -4.16 14.50 -8.77
CA GLN A 167 -3.75 15.73 -8.12
C GLN A 167 -2.30 16.07 -8.43
N GLY A 168 -1.39 15.10 -8.31
CA GLY A 168 0.03 15.31 -8.59
C GLY A 168 0.35 15.57 -10.06
N ALA A 169 -0.35 14.92 -10.99
CA ALA A 169 -0.05 15.02 -12.42
C ALA A 169 -0.65 16.26 -13.10
N TYR A 170 -1.85 16.70 -12.65
CA TYR A 170 -2.62 17.72 -13.37
C TYR A 170 -2.83 19.02 -12.59
N PHE A 171 -2.76 18.99 -11.25
CA PHE A 171 -3.18 20.11 -10.41
C PHE A 171 -2.11 20.58 -9.41
N THR A 172 -0.95 19.91 -9.38
CA THR A 172 0.16 20.29 -8.50
C THR A 172 1.34 20.76 -9.33
N ASP A 173 1.86 21.93 -9.03
CA ASP A 173 3.05 22.45 -9.67
C ASP A 173 4.26 21.56 -9.35
N LYS A 174 5.11 21.35 -10.36
CA LYS A 174 6.36 20.61 -10.15
C LYS A 174 7.29 21.42 -9.24
N PRO A 175 7.96 20.76 -8.29
CA PRO A 175 8.96 21.43 -7.46
C PRO A 175 10.04 22.09 -8.34
N PRO A 176 10.39 23.37 -8.10
CA PRO A 176 11.32 24.11 -8.98
C PRO A 176 12.69 23.44 -9.18
N ARG A 177 13.11 22.60 -8.21
CA ARG A 177 14.39 21.88 -8.28
C ARG A 177 14.29 20.48 -8.89
N LEU A 178 13.11 20.05 -9.31
CA LEU A 178 12.95 18.67 -9.80
C LEU A 178 13.70 18.45 -11.11
N ASP A 179 13.51 19.34 -12.07
CA ASP A 179 14.13 19.22 -13.39
C ASP A 179 15.67 19.30 -13.28
N GLN A 180 16.19 20.22 -12.44
CA GLN A 180 17.62 20.29 -12.16
C GLN A 180 18.14 19.00 -11.54
N ARG A 181 17.42 18.42 -10.57
CA ARG A 181 17.82 17.16 -9.93
C ARG A 181 17.81 15.98 -10.90
N ILE A 182 16.84 15.94 -11.80
CA ILE A 182 16.81 14.93 -12.87
C ILE A 182 18.02 15.09 -13.78
N GLN A 183 18.35 16.32 -14.16
CA GLN A 183 19.52 16.60 -15.00
C GLN A 183 20.82 16.21 -14.30
N ASP A 184 20.99 16.57 -13.03
CA ASP A 184 22.16 16.19 -12.20
C ASP A 184 22.38 14.68 -12.17
N ILE A 185 21.28 13.90 -12.09
CA ILE A 185 21.33 12.43 -12.09
C ILE A 185 21.72 11.91 -13.50
N GLN A 186 21.13 12.47 -14.56
CA GLN A 186 21.40 12.07 -15.93
C GLN A 186 22.84 12.40 -16.35
N ASP A 187 23.37 13.52 -15.88
CA ASP A 187 24.76 13.95 -16.12
C ASP A 187 25.78 13.18 -15.24
N GLY A 188 25.28 12.29 -14.37
CA GLY A 188 26.15 11.46 -13.54
C GLY A 188 26.86 12.20 -12.41
N LEU A 189 26.32 13.35 -11.95
CA LEU A 189 26.91 14.17 -10.90
C LEU A 189 27.30 13.37 -9.64
N TYR A 190 26.54 12.32 -9.34
CA TYR A 190 26.74 11.48 -8.15
C TYR A 190 27.44 10.14 -8.45
N ALA A 191 27.80 9.87 -9.72
CA ALA A 191 28.32 8.56 -10.12
C ALA A 191 29.63 8.22 -9.41
N SER A 192 30.56 9.18 -9.30
CA SER A 192 31.85 9.00 -8.64
C SER A 192 31.74 8.72 -7.13
N GLU A 193 30.77 9.36 -6.47
CA GLU A 193 30.51 9.11 -5.04
C GLU A 193 29.87 7.75 -4.83
N TRP A 194 28.92 7.34 -5.67
CA TRP A 194 28.35 6.01 -5.64
C TRP A 194 29.41 4.94 -5.88
N ASP A 195 30.26 5.12 -6.89
CA ASP A 195 31.35 4.17 -7.17
C ASP A 195 32.33 4.04 -6.01
N ARG A 196 32.59 5.13 -5.28
CA ARG A 196 33.39 5.13 -4.07
C ARG A 196 32.73 4.33 -2.96
N VAL A 197 31.45 4.62 -2.68
CA VAL A 197 30.71 3.98 -1.58
C VAL A 197 30.53 2.48 -1.84
N LEU A 198 30.23 2.08 -3.07
CA LEU A 198 30.04 0.68 -3.44
C LEU A 198 31.33 -0.17 -3.34
N LYS A 199 32.49 0.47 -3.33
CA LYS A 199 33.81 -0.21 -3.19
C LYS A 199 34.30 -0.27 -1.73
N LEU A 200 33.61 0.39 -0.77
CA LEU A 200 34.00 0.37 0.63
C LEU A 200 33.72 -1.00 1.26
N SER A 201 34.58 -1.38 2.19
CA SER A 201 34.29 -2.51 3.08
C SER A 201 33.18 -2.15 4.07
N GLU A 202 32.55 -3.17 4.68
CA GLU A 202 31.50 -2.96 5.69
C GLU A 202 32.00 -2.10 6.88
N ASP A 203 33.25 -2.29 7.30
CA ASP A 203 33.83 -1.56 8.40
C ASP A 203 34.12 -0.09 8.04
N ASP A 204 34.52 0.18 6.81
CA ASP A 204 34.73 1.55 6.34
C ASP A 204 33.40 2.27 6.12
N LEU A 205 32.36 1.57 5.66
CA LEU A 205 31.01 2.12 5.60
C LEU A 205 30.50 2.53 6.98
N LYS A 206 30.73 1.70 8.02
CA LYS A 206 30.37 2.04 9.40
C LYS A 206 31.07 3.31 9.88
N LYS A 207 32.37 3.51 9.54
CA LYS A 207 33.12 4.74 9.89
C LYS A 207 32.49 5.95 9.20
N VAL A 208 32.28 5.90 7.88
CA VAL A 208 31.65 7.00 7.11
C VAL A 208 30.30 7.38 7.68
N CYS A 209 29.46 6.39 8.05
CA CYS A 209 28.16 6.65 8.66
C CYS A 209 28.25 7.24 10.08
N ALA A 210 29.31 6.95 10.83
CA ALA A 210 29.53 7.53 12.16
C ALA A 210 29.92 9.01 12.11
N ASP A 211 30.64 9.39 11.05
CA ASP A 211 31.11 10.78 10.84
C ASP A 211 29.99 11.71 10.32
N LEU A 212 28.86 11.16 9.92
CA LEU A 212 27.69 11.92 9.43
C LEU A 212 26.69 12.34 10.53
N LYS A 213 26.98 12.04 11.79
CA LYS A 213 26.19 12.44 12.97
C LYS A 213 26.75 13.71 13.57
#